data_c0c02e6cd9ec96979b9b4f664653a083
#
_entry.id   c0c02e6cd9ec96979b9b4f664653a083
#
_cell.length_a   1.000
_cell.length_b   1.000
_cell.length_c   1.000
_cell.angle_alpha   90.00
_cell.angle_beta   90.00
_cell.angle_gamma   90.00
#
_symmetry.space_group_name_H-M   'P 1'
#
loop_
_entity.id
_entity.type
_entity.pdbx_description
1 polymer ?
#
loop_
_entity_poly.entity_id
_entity_poly.type
_entity_poly.pdbx_seq_one_letter_code
_entity_poly.pdbx_strand_id
1 'polypeptide(L)'
;MNRKQLLLLCALWMSIAFPVLAIDHPGITTNTLRSEAFTLLQDAKPTPILMDAADQKGINIAVTNLAEDFRRVSGTQAEVLSTPRTNRFILVGSLESKYIQQLVKNDKLDVKMLQGKNEQYLITCVKQPFEDVEEALVIVGSDRRGTIYGTYELSEQIGVSPWYWWADVPVVKQQNLAIERGNYTAGEPAVKYRGLFFNDEAPCLTNWVKHAFGTNYGGHEFYAKCFELILRLRGNFLWPAMWCWTFYADDPLNSKVGDEMGVVISTSHHEPMARNHQEWSRHRKEYGAWNYVTNQKIIDQFFSEGIRRMKDTEDVVTIGMRGDGDGPMSEDADTKLLERIIRNQRKIIARETGRPAEETPQVWALYKEVQDYYDKGLRVPDDVIM
;
A
#
# COMPACT_ATOMS: atom_id res chain seq x y z
N MET A 1 -36.18 -16.80 -40.62
CA MET A 1 -35.29 -15.63 -40.65
C MET A 1 -34.26 -15.83 -41.75
N ASN A 2 -34.19 -14.94 -42.75
CA ASN A 2 -33.38 -15.13 -43.96
C ASN A 2 -31.91 -14.83 -43.61
N ARG A 3 -30.95 -15.56 -44.21
CA ARG A 3 -29.48 -15.42 -43.96
C ARG A 3 -28.98 -13.97 -44.03
N LYS A 4 -29.62 -13.13 -44.84
CA LYS A 4 -29.35 -11.65 -44.90
C LYS A 4 -29.80 -10.89 -43.66
N GLN A 5 -30.91 -11.29 -43.03
CA GLN A 5 -31.41 -10.67 -41.81
C GLN A 5 -30.56 -11.07 -40.60
N LEU A 6 -30.00 -12.30 -40.59
CA LEU A 6 -29.08 -12.75 -39.54
C LEU A 6 -27.72 -12.01 -39.65
N LEU A 7 -27.23 -11.78 -40.86
CA LEU A 7 -26.01 -11.00 -41.10
C LEU A 7 -26.18 -9.52 -40.75
N LEU A 8 -27.35 -8.93 -40.99
CA LEU A 8 -27.65 -7.55 -40.60
C LEU A 8 -27.76 -7.41 -39.06
N LEU A 9 -28.37 -8.40 -38.37
CA LEU A 9 -28.41 -8.41 -36.90
C LEU A 9 -27.01 -8.61 -36.28
N CYS A 10 -26.18 -9.47 -36.86
CA CYS A 10 -24.79 -9.64 -36.39
C CYS A 10 -23.94 -8.40 -36.68
N ALA A 11 -24.16 -7.69 -37.82
CA ALA A 11 -23.47 -6.43 -38.12
C ALA A 11 -23.95 -5.28 -37.22
N LEU A 12 -25.23 -5.24 -36.84
CA LEU A 12 -25.77 -4.27 -35.87
C LEU A 12 -25.29 -4.54 -34.44
N TRP A 13 -25.03 -5.81 -34.07
CA TRP A 13 -24.43 -6.16 -32.78
C TRP A 13 -22.93 -5.87 -32.72
N MET A 14 -22.21 -5.92 -33.82
CA MET A 14 -20.79 -5.55 -33.89
C MET A 14 -20.54 -4.02 -33.90
N SER A 15 -21.55 -3.22 -34.21
CA SER A 15 -21.42 -1.74 -34.19
C SER A 15 -21.78 -1.09 -32.86
N ILE A 16 -22.25 -1.85 -31.85
CA ILE A 16 -22.37 -1.39 -30.46
C ILE A 16 -21.20 -1.99 -29.66
N ALA A 17 -19.98 -1.75 -30.11
CA ALA A 17 -18.86 -1.74 -29.20
C ALA A 17 -19.04 -0.47 -28.32
N PHE A 18 -19.75 -0.60 -27.22
CA PHE A 18 -19.57 0.35 -26.12
C PHE A 18 -18.07 0.35 -25.83
N PRO A 19 -17.37 1.50 -25.89
CA PRO A 19 -16.07 1.55 -25.27
C PRO A 19 -16.30 1.08 -23.85
N VAL A 20 -15.70 -0.05 -23.48
CA VAL A 20 -15.47 -0.36 -22.09
C VAL A 20 -14.51 0.74 -21.65
N LEU A 21 -15.06 1.83 -21.17
CA LEU A 21 -14.31 2.79 -20.39
C LEU A 21 -13.79 1.96 -19.22
N ALA A 22 -12.52 1.57 -19.27
CA ALA A 22 -11.79 1.28 -18.08
C ALA A 22 -12.17 2.37 -17.08
N ILE A 23 -12.20 2.08 -15.78
CA ILE A 23 -12.54 3.05 -14.74
C ILE A 23 -11.68 4.30 -15.00
N ASP A 24 -12.21 5.18 -15.82
CA ASP A 24 -11.53 6.37 -16.30
C ASP A 24 -11.77 7.40 -15.19
N HIS A 25 -10.75 7.64 -14.39
CA HIS A 25 -10.73 8.88 -13.64
C HIS A 25 -10.83 10.01 -14.66
N PRO A 26 -11.83 10.89 -14.53
CA PRO A 26 -11.93 12.01 -15.47
C PRO A 26 -10.60 12.73 -15.46
N GLY A 27 -9.98 12.85 -16.63
CA GLY A 27 -8.73 13.58 -16.78
C GLY A 27 -8.93 15.01 -16.29
N ILE A 28 -8.18 15.38 -15.26
CA ILE A 28 -8.25 16.73 -14.66
C ILE A 28 -7.15 17.63 -15.21
N THR A 29 -6.31 17.10 -16.10
CA THR A 29 -5.20 17.82 -16.72
C THR A 29 -5.49 18.18 -18.17
N THR A 30 -4.82 19.23 -18.66
CA THR A 30 -4.90 19.70 -20.04
C THR A 30 -3.52 20.14 -20.50
N ASN A 31 -3.25 19.99 -21.82
CA ASN A 31 -2.00 20.47 -22.42
C ASN A 31 -2.08 21.96 -22.82
N THR A 32 -3.24 22.59 -22.66
CA THR A 32 -3.44 24.00 -22.98
C THR A 32 -3.29 24.85 -21.73
N LEU A 33 -2.28 25.71 -21.71
CA LEU A 33 -2.11 26.67 -20.63
C LEU A 33 -3.16 27.79 -20.73
N ARG A 34 -3.93 27.99 -19.67
CA ARG A 34 -5.00 29.00 -19.56
C ARG A 34 -4.90 29.71 -18.22
N SER A 35 -5.40 30.94 -18.14
CA SER A 35 -5.45 31.71 -16.88
C SER A 35 -6.32 31.08 -15.80
N GLU A 36 -7.31 30.27 -16.21
CA GLU A 36 -8.25 29.57 -15.32
C GLU A 36 -7.70 28.25 -14.79
N ALA A 37 -6.56 27.76 -15.30
CA ALA A 37 -5.92 26.53 -14.88
C ALA A 37 -4.64 26.80 -14.08
N PHE A 38 -4.25 25.86 -13.23
CA PHE A 38 -2.94 25.90 -12.54
C PHE A 38 -1.89 25.22 -13.41
N THR A 39 -0.80 25.93 -13.71
CA THR A 39 0.29 25.40 -14.54
C THR A 39 1.14 24.39 -13.76
N LEU A 40 1.20 23.15 -14.24
CA LEU A 40 2.03 22.07 -13.71
C LEU A 40 3.38 22.00 -14.43
N LEU A 41 3.38 22.27 -15.73
CA LEU A 41 4.52 22.18 -16.63
C LEU A 41 4.42 23.26 -17.70
N GLN A 42 5.48 24.02 -17.90
CA GLN A 42 5.58 25.00 -18.99
C GLN A 42 6.95 24.90 -19.65
N ASP A 43 6.97 24.76 -20.98
CA ASP A 43 8.20 24.62 -21.77
C ASP A 43 9.13 23.55 -21.19
N ALA A 44 8.58 22.38 -20.86
CA ALA A 44 9.23 21.26 -20.21
C ALA A 44 9.84 21.55 -18.82
N LYS A 45 9.48 22.67 -18.18
CA LYS A 45 9.92 23.05 -16.83
C LYS A 45 8.79 22.79 -15.85
N PRO A 46 8.94 21.84 -14.90
CA PRO A 46 7.94 21.57 -13.88
C PRO A 46 7.81 22.72 -12.86
N THR A 47 6.60 22.96 -12.39
CA THR A 47 6.34 23.75 -11.19
C THR A 47 7.00 23.09 -9.99
N PRO A 48 7.76 23.81 -9.14
CA PRO A 48 8.41 23.27 -7.96
C PRO A 48 7.41 22.66 -6.97
N ILE A 49 7.88 21.71 -6.16
CA ILE A 49 7.06 21.05 -5.13
C ILE A 49 7.55 21.52 -3.75
N LEU A 50 6.67 22.10 -2.96
CA LEU A 50 6.93 22.45 -1.57
C LEU A 50 6.44 21.35 -0.64
N MET A 51 7.29 20.90 0.29
CA MET A 51 6.92 19.95 1.35
C MET A 51 7.50 20.37 2.70
N ASP A 52 6.88 19.93 3.76
CA ASP A 52 7.47 19.97 5.09
C ASP A 52 8.39 18.76 5.29
N ALA A 53 9.69 19.00 5.41
CA ALA A 53 10.66 17.92 5.63
C ALA A 53 10.45 17.16 6.95
N ALA A 54 9.72 17.76 7.91
CA ALA A 54 9.35 17.15 9.18
C ALA A 54 8.06 16.31 9.11
N ASP A 55 7.35 16.32 7.97
CA ASP A 55 6.18 15.47 7.76
C ASP A 55 6.59 13.98 7.64
N GLN A 56 5.64 13.09 7.69
CA GLN A 56 5.87 11.65 7.72
C GLN A 56 6.70 11.17 6.52
N LYS A 57 7.64 10.27 6.76
CA LYS A 57 8.64 9.83 5.77
C LYS A 57 8.02 9.28 4.47
N GLY A 58 6.90 8.55 4.56
CA GLY A 58 6.19 8.04 3.39
C GLY A 58 5.69 9.15 2.45
N ILE A 59 5.30 10.31 3.00
CA ILE A 59 4.90 11.49 2.22
C ILE A 59 6.11 12.05 1.49
N ASN A 60 7.25 12.18 2.18
CA ASN A 60 8.49 12.68 1.58
C ASN A 60 8.98 11.77 0.44
N ILE A 61 8.82 10.44 0.58
CA ILE A 61 9.10 9.46 -0.47
C ILE A 61 8.15 9.69 -1.67
N ALA A 62 6.85 9.84 -1.44
CA ALA A 62 5.88 10.07 -2.50
C ALA A 62 6.14 11.39 -3.25
N VAL A 63 6.54 12.45 -2.55
CA VAL A 63 6.95 13.73 -3.16
C VAL A 63 8.19 13.56 -4.02
N THR A 64 9.19 12.80 -3.56
CA THR A 64 10.39 12.50 -4.35
C THR A 64 10.04 11.71 -5.61
N ASN A 65 9.11 10.75 -5.50
CA ASN A 65 8.61 10.00 -6.66
C ASN A 65 7.85 10.91 -7.64
N LEU A 66 7.01 11.83 -7.15
CA LEU A 66 6.31 12.80 -8.00
C LEU A 66 7.30 13.72 -8.75
N ALA A 67 8.35 14.19 -8.07
CA ALA A 67 9.40 15.00 -8.72
C ALA A 67 10.09 14.23 -9.84
N GLU A 68 10.34 12.93 -9.64
CA GLU A 68 10.90 12.03 -10.65
C GLU A 68 9.89 11.71 -11.75
N ASP A 69 8.59 11.64 -11.44
CA ASP A 69 7.54 11.47 -12.43
C ASP A 69 7.45 12.67 -13.37
N PHE A 70 7.65 13.89 -12.86
CA PHE A 70 7.83 15.05 -13.75
C PHE A 70 9.01 14.89 -14.70
N ARG A 71 10.15 14.32 -14.24
CA ARG A 71 11.28 14.03 -15.14
C ARG A 71 10.90 13.00 -16.21
N ARG A 72 10.11 11.99 -15.85
CA ARG A 72 9.59 11.02 -16.83
C ARG A 72 8.74 11.69 -17.90
N VAL A 73 7.90 12.63 -17.51
CA VAL A 73 6.97 13.33 -18.40
C VAL A 73 7.64 14.43 -19.22
N SER A 74 8.53 15.23 -18.63
CA SER A 74 9.09 16.44 -19.28
C SER A 74 10.56 16.30 -19.70
N GLY A 75 11.31 15.40 -19.08
CA GLY A 75 12.77 15.34 -19.15
C GLY A 75 13.47 16.12 -18.03
N THR A 76 12.74 16.96 -17.30
CA THR A 76 13.27 17.77 -16.20
C THR A 76 12.64 17.37 -14.87
N GLN A 77 13.43 17.10 -13.84
CA GLN A 77 12.93 16.80 -12.50
C GLN A 77 12.38 18.06 -11.83
N ALA A 78 11.25 17.94 -11.13
CA ALA A 78 10.73 19.06 -10.35
C ALA A 78 11.65 19.37 -9.16
N GLU A 79 11.88 20.63 -8.90
CA GLU A 79 12.63 21.08 -7.71
C GLU A 79 11.78 20.83 -6.46
N VAL A 80 12.35 20.21 -5.43
CA VAL A 80 11.69 20.01 -4.14
C VAL A 80 12.17 21.08 -3.16
N LEU A 81 11.23 21.88 -2.66
CA LEU A 81 11.46 23.01 -1.77
C LEU A 81 11.11 22.64 -0.32
N SER A 82 11.88 23.14 0.63
CA SER A 82 11.59 23.08 2.07
C SER A 82 11.04 24.42 2.62
N THR A 83 11.09 25.49 1.82
CA THR A 83 10.56 26.82 2.14
C THR A 83 9.89 27.42 0.91
N PRO A 84 8.81 28.24 1.06
CA PRO A 84 8.16 28.93 -0.05
C PRO A 84 9.07 30.05 -0.55
N ARG A 85 9.73 29.82 -1.69
CA ARG A 85 10.68 30.79 -2.28
C ARG A 85 10.42 31.09 -3.76
N THR A 86 9.28 30.64 -4.24
CA THR A 86 8.80 30.92 -5.60
C THR A 86 7.37 31.41 -5.51
N ASN A 87 6.91 32.18 -6.50
CA ASN A 87 5.54 32.69 -6.52
C ASN A 87 4.47 31.65 -6.88
N ARG A 88 4.90 30.42 -7.27
CA ARG A 88 4.00 29.29 -7.59
C ARG A 88 4.67 27.98 -7.24
N PHE A 89 3.95 27.04 -6.63
CA PHE A 89 4.42 25.68 -6.30
C PHE A 89 3.25 24.70 -6.10
N ILE A 90 3.55 23.41 -6.11
CA ILE A 90 2.68 22.33 -5.65
C ILE A 90 3.00 22.12 -4.17
N LEU A 91 2.05 22.32 -3.27
CA LEU A 91 2.22 22.05 -1.83
C LEU A 91 1.67 20.68 -1.50
N VAL A 92 2.52 19.80 -0.96
CA VAL A 92 2.11 18.47 -0.48
C VAL A 92 2.31 18.38 1.03
N GLY A 93 1.29 17.92 1.76
CA GLY A 93 1.40 17.71 3.20
C GLY A 93 0.20 17.03 3.82
N SER A 94 0.41 16.39 4.99
CA SER A 94 -0.67 15.91 5.84
C SER A 94 -1.36 17.06 6.58
N LEU A 95 -2.46 16.77 7.28
CA LEU A 95 -3.09 17.76 8.18
C LEU A 95 -2.14 18.23 9.29
N GLU A 96 -1.07 17.49 9.59
CA GLU A 96 -0.05 17.83 10.61
C GLU A 96 1.09 18.69 10.06
N SER A 97 1.23 18.81 8.74
CA SER A 97 2.25 19.64 8.09
C SER A 97 2.10 21.10 8.49
N LYS A 98 3.21 21.72 8.88
CA LYS A 98 3.22 23.15 9.29
C LYS A 98 2.64 24.10 8.23
N TYR A 99 2.86 23.81 6.95
CA TYR A 99 2.34 24.63 5.86
C TYR A 99 0.83 24.49 5.69
N ILE A 100 0.32 23.25 5.80
CA ILE A 100 -1.12 22.99 5.76
C ILE A 100 -1.79 23.65 6.97
N GLN A 101 -1.25 23.48 8.18
CA GLN A 101 -1.77 24.12 9.38
C GLN A 101 -1.80 25.64 9.28
N GLN A 102 -0.76 26.26 8.68
CA GLN A 102 -0.72 27.70 8.46
C GLN A 102 -1.84 28.16 7.50
N LEU A 103 -2.10 27.40 6.41
CA LEU A 103 -3.20 27.72 5.48
C LEU A 103 -4.56 27.61 6.15
N VAL A 104 -4.79 26.55 6.93
CA VAL A 104 -6.04 26.34 7.68
C VAL A 104 -6.25 27.46 8.72
N LYS A 105 -5.21 27.79 9.50
CA LYS A 105 -5.26 28.85 10.50
C LYS A 105 -5.60 30.23 9.91
N ASN A 106 -5.16 30.48 8.68
CA ASN A 106 -5.36 31.75 7.97
C ASN A 106 -6.62 31.76 7.08
N ASP A 107 -7.53 30.78 7.26
CA ASP A 107 -8.76 30.60 6.46
C ASP A 107 -8.52 30.54 4.94
N LYS A 108 -7.34 30.06 4.51
CA LYS A 108 -6.98 29.90 3.09
C LYS A 108 -7.32 28.50 2.54
N LEU A 109 -7.47 27.50 3.41
CA LEU A 109 -7.75 26.13 3.05
C LEU A 109 -8.83 25.54 3.97
N ASP A 110 -9.94 25.09 3.40
CA ASP A 110 -10.97 24.34 4.13
C ASP A 110 -10.68 22.82 4.03
N VAL A 111 -10.42 22.20 5.16
CA VAL A 111 -10.10 20.78 5.31
C VAL A 111 -11.19 20.00 6.06
N LYS A 112 -12.39 20.57 6.25
CA LYS A 112 -13.47 19.92 7.01
C LYS A 112 -13.84 18.56 6.47
N MET A 113 -13.79 18.40 5.15
CA MET A 113 -14.10 17.12 4.50
C MET A 113 -13.10 15.99 4.81
N LEU A 114 -11.92 16.32 5.33
CA LEU A 114 -10.86 15.36 5.68
C LEU A 114 -10.87 14.98 7.17
N GLN A 115 -11.55 15.79 8.01
CA GLN A 115 -11.56 15.57 9.46
C GLN A 115 -12.28 14.28 9.84
N GLY A 116 -11.63 13.42 10.62
CA GLY A 116 -12.15 12.13 11.05
C GLY A 116 -12.30 11.10 9.92
N LYS A 117 -11.69 11.33 8.76
CA LYS A 117 -11.64 10.42 7.65
C LYS A 117 -10.32 9.65 7.60
N ASN A 118 -10.35 8.48 6.96
CA ASN A 118 -9.16 7.66 6.73
C ASN A 118 -8.83 7.65 5.24
N GLU A 119 -7.56 7.84 4.93
CA GLU A 119 -7.00 7.67 3.60
C GLU A 119 -7.68 8.51 2.50
N GLN A 120 -8.34 9.61 2.90
CA GLN A 120 -8.95 10.56 1.99
C GLN A 120 -7.99 11.70 1.70
N TYR A 121 -8.05 12.26 0.49
CA TYR A 121 -7.26 13.42 0.10
C TYR A 121 -8.13 14.50 -0.57
N LEU A 122 -7.56 15.70 -0.63
CA LEU A 122 -8.06 16.84 -1.39
C LEU A 122 -6.93 17.42 -2.22
N ILE A 123 -7.17 17.62 -3.52
CA ILE A 123 -6.32 18.41 -4.42
C ILE A 123 -7.11 19.66 -4.78
N THR A 124 -6.57 20.84 -4.50
CA THR A 124 -7.24 22.12 -4.74
C THR A 124 -6.25 23.25 -5.01
N CYS A 125 -6.69 24.32 -5.68
CA CYS A 125 -5.89 25.52 -5.91
C CYS A 125 -6.17 26.57 -4.82
N VAL A 126 -5.12 27.11 -4.23
CA VAL A 126 -5.20 28.19 -3.24
C VAL A 126 -4.49 29.43 -3.78
N LYS A 127 -5.20 30.55 -3.86
CA LYS A 127 -4.63 31.86 -4.20
C LYS A 127 -4.00 32.52 -2.99
N GLN A 128 -2.85 33.16 -3.18
CA GLN A 128 -2.10 33.86 -2.14
C GLN A 128 -1.95 33.00 -0.87
N PRO A 129 -1.39 31.77 -0.99
CA PRO A 129 -1.27 30.87 0.16
C PRO A 129 -0.36 31.45 1.25
N PHE A 130 0.70 32.14 0.85
CA PHE A 130 1.66 32.82 1.70
C PHE A 130 1.99 34.23 1.16
N GLU A 131 2.70 35.03 1.92
CA GLU A 131 3.23 36.32 1.47
C GLU A 131 4.12 36.12 0.24
N ASP A 132 4.01 36.99 -0.75
CA ASP A 132 4.74 36.96 -2.03
C ASP A 132 4.52 35.69 -2.88
N VAL A 133 3.51 34.86 -2.58
CA VAL A 133 3.14 33.69 -3.37
C VAL A 133 1.80 33.93 -4.07
N GLU A 134 1.81 33.84 -5.40
CA GLU A 134 0.61 34.05 -6.21
C GLU A 134 -0.43 32.95 -6.03
N GLU A 135 0.00 31.69 -6.13
CA GLU A 135 -0.87 30.55 -5.97
C GLU A 135 -0.13 29.25 -5.67
N ALA A 136 -0.84 28.28 -5.10
CA ALA A 136 -0.39 26.91 -4.93
C ALA A 136 -1.46 25.90 -5.34
N LEU A 137 -1.02 24.78 -5.95
CA LEU A 137 -1.81 23.56 -5.99
C LEU A 137 -1.55 22.79 -4.69
N VAL A 138 -2.55 22.63 -3.85
CA VAL A 138 -2.43 21.98 -2.55
C VAL A 138 -2.92 20.54 -2.66
N ILE A 139 -2.09 19.60 -2.25
CA ILE A 139 -2.42 18.18 -2.06
C ILE A 139 -2.34 17.91 -0.57
N VAL A 140 -3.49 17.66 0.05
CA VAL A 140 -3.60 17.40 1.48
C VAL A 140 -4.39 16.15 1.75
N GLY A 141 -3.92 15.29 2.67
CA GLY A 141 -4.61 14.08 3.08
C GLY A 141 -5.08 14.13 4.52
N SER A 142 -6.14 13.38 4.83
CA SER A 142 -6.65 13.18 6.19
C SER A 142 -5.60 12.52 7.11
N ASP A 143 -4.70 11.76 6.51
CA ASP A 143 -3.61 11.05 7.15
C ASP A 143 -2.44 10.84 6.17
N ARG A 144 -1.41 10.09 6.60
CA ARG A 144 -0.25 9.73 5.79
C ARG A 144 -0.63 9.16 4.43
N ARG A 145 -1.49 8.12 4.42
CA ARG A 145 -1.88 7.43 3.18
C ARG A 145 -2.76 8.29 2.28
N GLY A 146 -3.68 9.05 2.84
CA GLY A 146 -4.46 10.01 2.06
C GLY A 146 -3.58 10.99 1.32
N THR A 147 -2.55 11.54 1.97
CA THR A 147 -1.58 12.45 1.34
C THR A 147 -0.79 11.76 0.22
N ILE A 148 -0.31 10.52 0.47
CA ILE A 148 0.40 9.70 -0.53
C ILE A 148 -0.49 9.42 -1.74
N TYR A 149 -1.77 9.05 -1.53
CA TYR A 149 -2.71 8.78 -2.61
C TYR A 149 -3.01 10.02 -3.45
N GLY A 150 -3.21 11.18 -2.83
CA GLY A 150 -3.37 12.45 -3.56
C GLY A 150 -2.13 12.81 -4.38
N THR A 151 -0.94 12.50 -3.86
CA THR A 151 0.34 12.70 -4.58
C THR A 151 0.43 11.79 -5.80
N TYR A 152 0.12 10.50 -5.64
CA TYR A 152 0.14 9.55 -6.77
C TYR A 152 -1.05 9.72 -7.72
N GLU A 153 -2.18 10.29 -7.26
CA GLU A 153 -3.23 10.75 -8.16
C GLU A 153 -2.67 11.77 -9.16
N LEU A 154 -1.93 12.77 -8.68
CA LEU A 154 -1.31 13.75 -9.58
C LEU A 154 -0.30 13.07 -10.51
N SER A 155 0.49 12.09 -10.03
CA SER A 155 1.41 11.31 -10.87
C SER A 155 0.68 10.62 -12.02
N GLU A 156 -0.46 10.01 -11.76
CA GLU A 156 -1.28 9.35 -12.78
C GLU A 156 -1.87 10.36 -13.77
N GLN A 157 -2.40 11.48 -13.26
CA GLN A 157 -3.00 12.54 -14.05
C GLN A 157 -2.00 13.25 -14.98
N ILE A 158 -0.71 13.31 -14.63
CA ILE A 158 0.33 13.82 -15.55
C ILE A 158 0.83 12.78 -16.54
N GLY A 159 0.31 11.53 -16.49
CA GLY A 159 0.56 10.48 -17.47
C GLY A 159 1.54 9.39 -17.03
N VAL A 160 1.82 9.25 -15.73
CA VAL A 160 2.68 8.16 -15.20
C VAL A 160 1.80 7.06 -14.61
N SER A 161 1.64 5.97 -15.35
CA SER A 161 0.89 4.79 -14.91
C SER A 161 1.48 4.20 -13.62
N PRO A 162 0.65 3.68 -12.68
CA PRO A 162 1.14 2.87 -11.56
C PRO A 162 2.06 1.73 -11.98
N TRP A 163 1.86 1.20 -13.18
CA TRP A 163 2.59 0.08 -13.76
C TRP A 163 3.84 0.47 -14.56
N TYR A 164 4.26 1.75 -14.53
CA TYR A 164 5.36 2.27 -15.34
C TYR A 164 6.65 1.45 -15.20
N TRP A 165 6.93 0.93 -14.01
CA TRP A 165 8.13 0.16 -13.71
C TRP A 165 7.92 -1.35 -13.86
N TRP A 166 6.75 -1.87 -13.43
CA TRP A 166 6.47 -3.31 -13.40
C TRP A 166 6.11 -3.88 -14.78
N ALA A 167 5.48 -3.10 -15.62
CA ALA A 167 4.98 -3.52 -16.93
C ALA A 167 5.51 -2.64 -18.06
N ASP A 168 6.58 -1.89 -17.82
CA ASP A 168 7.25 -1.02 -18.80
C ASP A 168 6.27 -0.09 -19.54
N VAL A 169 5.21 0.38 -18.87
CA VAL A 169 4.21 1.27 -19.47
C VAL A 169 4.88 2.58 -19.86
N PRO A 170 4.88 2.95 -21.16
CA PRO A 170 5.60 4.13 -21.62
C PRO A 170 4.95 5.42 -21.12
N VAL A 171 5.79 6.39 -20.76
CA VAL A 171 5.33 7.73 -20.38
C VAL A 171 5.47 8.65 -21.59
N VAL A 172 4.34 9.26 -22.01
CA VAL A 172 4.30 10.21 -23.12
C VAL A 172 4.90 11.54 -22.69
N LYS A 173 5.88 12.03 -23.49
CA LYS A 173 6.52 13.33 -23.20
C LYS A 173 5.57 14.49 -23.45
N GLN A 174 5.58 15.46 -22.53
CA GLN A 174 4.78 16.67 -22.56
C GLN A 174 5.68 17.91 -22.44
N GLN A 175 5.29 18.99 -23.10
CA GLN A 175 5.94 20.30 -22.96
C GLN A 175 5.16 21.21 -22.02
N ASN A 176 3.84 21.12 -22.07
CA ASN A 176 2.95 21.94 -21.28
C ASN A 176 1.89 21.06 -20.63
N LEU A 177 1.61 21.28 -19.37
CA LEU A 177 0.51 20.67 -18.61
C LEU A 177 -0.06 21.67 -17.63
N ALA A 178 -1.35 21.67 -17.48
CA ALA A 178 -2.07 22.41 -16.46
C ALA A 178 -3.15 21.52 -15.85
N ILE A 179 -3.58 21.83 -14.64
CA ILE A 179 -4.71 21.19 -13.98
C ILE A 179 -5.86 22.20 -13.92
N GLU A 180 -7.04 21.77 -14.31
CA GLU A 180 -8.25 22.60 -14.20
C GLU A 180 -8.50 22.94 -12.72
N ARG A 181 -8.99 24.17 -12.43
CA ARG A 181 -9.26 24.55 -11.04
C ARG A 181 -10.49 23.83 -10.54
N GLY A 182 -10.39 23.22 -9.37
CA GLY A 182 -11.46 22.45 -8.75
C GLY A 182 -11.02 21.84 -7.42
N ASN A 183 -11.92 21.08 -6.82
CA ASN A 183 -11.65 20.25 -5.66
C ASN A 183 -11.75 18.78 -6.10
N TYR A 184 -10.65 18.05 -6.03
CA TYR A 184 -10.55 16.67 -6.47
C TYR A 184 -10.26 15.76 -5.27
N THR A 185 -11.04 14.70 -5.14
CA THR A 185 -10.93 13.72 -4.05
C THR A 185 -11.48 12.37 -4.50
N ALA A 186 -10.94 11.28 -3.99
CA ALA A 186 -11.50 9.95 -4.20
C ALA A 186 -12.46 9.50 -3.07
N GLY A 187 -12.56 10.28 -1.99
CA GLY A 187 -13.30 9.89 -0.79
C GLY A 187 -12.56 8.86 0.08
N GLU A 188 -13.18 8.49 1.18
CA GLU A 188 -12.68 7.48 2.11
C GLU A 188 -12.92 6.07 1.53
N PRO A 189 -11.91 5.18 1.51
CA PRO A 189 -12.08 3.81 1.03
C PRO A 189 -13.07 3.01 1.89
N ALA A 190 -13.97 2.26 1.25
CA ALA A 190 -14.95 1.44 1.94
C ALA A 190 -14.36 0.21 2.66
N VAL A 191 -13.17 -0.24 2.25
CA VAL A 191 -12.46 -1.41 2.81
C VAL A 191 -11.14 -0.95 3.42
N LYS A 192 -10.90 -1.32 4.67
CA LYS A 192 -9.73 -0.88 5.43
C LYS A 192 -8.41 -1.40 4.86
N TYR A 193 -8.30 -2.69 4.55
CA TYR A 193 -7.08 -3.30 4.02
C TYR A 193 -7.28 -3.73 2.57
N ARG A 194 -6.43 -3.23 1.68
CA ARG A 194 -6.47 -3.44 0.23
C ARG A 194 -5.06 -3.65 -0.27
N GLY A 195 -4.79 -4.78 -0.91
CA GLY A 195 -3.41 -5.04 -1.28
C GLY A 195 -3.20 -6.31 -2.08
N LEU A 196 -1.99 -6.82 -2.01
CA LEU A 196 -1.52 -7.95 -2.79
C LEU A 196 -1.06 -9.08 -1.87
N PHE A 197 -1.18 -10.29 -2.38
CA PHE A 197 -0.53 -11.48 -1.86
C PHE A 197 0.47 -12.00 -2.89
N PHE A 198 1.74 -12.13 -2.50
CA PHE A 198 2.76 -12.73 -3.33
C PHE A 198 2.93 -14.18 -2.95
N ASN A 199 2.50 -15.05 -3.83
CA ASN A 199 2.81 -16.46 -3.71
C ASN A 199 4.10 -16.74 -4.47
N ASP A 200 5.23 -16.69 -3.76
CA ASP A 200 6.52 -16.98 -4.37
C ASP A 200 6.71 -18.49 -4.50
N GLU A 201 6.42 -18.98 -5.66
CA GLU A 201 6.76 -20.34 -6.03
C GLU A 201 7.98 -20.28 -6.95
N ALA A 202 9.15 -20.58 -6.38
CA ALA A 202 10.34 -20.71 -7.20
C ALA A 202 10.09 -21.67 -8.38
N PRO A 203 10.65 -21.38 -9.57
CA PRO A 203 11.77 -20.44 -9.77
C PRO A 203 11.37 -19.05 -10.30
N CYS A 204 10.09 -18.76 -10.53
CA CYS A 204 9.68 -17.56 -11.26
C CYS A 204 10.15 -16.26 -10.61
N LEU A 205 9.57 -15.90 -9.48
CA LEU A 205 9.85 -14.62 -8.82
C LEU A 205 11.30 -14.56 -8.30
N THR A 206 11.80 -15.67 -7.72
CA THR A 206 13.19 -15.78 -7.23
C THR A 206 14.20 -15.48 -8.33
N ASN A 207 14.05 -16.08 -9.53
CA ASN A 207 14.96 -15.83 -10.65
C ASN A 207 14.83 -14.41 -11.18
N TRP A 208 13.63 -13.86 -11.25
CA TRP A 208 13.40 -12.49 -11.67
C TRP A 208 14.04 -11.48 -10.70
N VAL A 209 13.87 -11.66 -9.39
CA VAL A 209 14.50 -10.81 -8.36
C VAL A 209 16.01 -10.89 -8.45
N LYS A 210 16.58 -12.09 -8.60
CA LYS A 210 18.01 -12.26 -8.79
C LYS A 210 18.53 -11.50 -10.01
N HIS A 211 17.79 -11.54 -11.11
CA HIS A 211 18.16 -10.82 -12.33
C HIS A 211 18.06 -9.30 -12.13
N ALA A 212 16.99 -8.81 -11.51
CA ALA A 212 16.70 -7.39 -11.37
C ALA A 212 17.50 -6.71 -10.24
N PHE A 213 17.77 -7.43 -9.13
CA PHE A 213 18.39 -6.87 -7.91
C PHE A 213 19.71 -7.54 -7.51
N GLY A 214 20.14 -8.60 -8.21
CA GLY A 214 21.41 -9.29 -7.92
C GLY A 214 21.38 -10.19 -6.67
N THR A 215 20.23 -10.36 -6.01
CA THR A 215 20.05 -11.18 -4.80
C THR A 215 19.13 -12.37 -5.06
N ASN A 216 19.26 -13.43 -4.23
CA ASN A 216 18.39 -14.60 -4.34
C ASN A 216 17.11 -14.48 -3.49
N TYR A 217 16.91 -13.39 -2.77
CA TYR A 217 15.80 -13.16 -1.87
C TYR A 217 15.21 -11.77 -2.08
N GLY A 218 13.97 -11.56 -1.64
CA GLY A 218 13.29 -10.28 -1.65
C GLY A 218 13.81 -9.38 -0.53
N GLY A 219 14.79 -8.54 -0.84
CA GLY A 219 15.27 -7.50 0.06
C GLY A 219 14.42 -6.24 0.03
N HIS A 220 14.75 -5.29 0.90
CA HIS A 220 13.98 -4.05 1.06
C HIS A 220 13.90 -3.20 -0.23
N GLU A 221 14.88 -3.25 -1.11
CA GLU A 221 14.85 -2.56 -2.41
C GLU A 221 13.77 -3.13 -3.34
N PHE A 222 13.61 -4.46 -3.37
CA PHE A 222 12.54 -5.15 -4.09
C PHE A 222 11.19 -4.78 -3.49
N TYR A 223 11.04 -4.93 -2.16
CA TYR A 223 9.78 -4.64 -1.49
C TYR A 223 9.40 -3.16 -1.56
N ALA A 224 10.36 -2.22 -1.57
CA ALA A 224 10.09 -0.80 -1.80
C ALA A 224 9.38 -0.57 -3.15
N LYS A 225 9.74 -1.31 -4.20
CA LYS A 225 9.03 -1.27 -5.49
C LYS A 225 7.63 -1.88 -5.42
N CYS A 226 7.45 -2.94 -4.64
CA CYS A 226 6.14 -3.51 -4.38
C CYS A 226 5.24 -2.53 -3.60
N PHE A 227 5.77 -1.90 -2.57
CA PHE A 227 5.07 -0.91 -1.75
C PHE A 227 4.69 0.33 -2.58
N GLU A 228 5.59 0.83 -3.42
CA GLU A 228 5.29 1.92 -4.34
C GLU A 228 4.10 1.56 -5.25
N LEU A 229 4.09 0.38 -5.86
CA LEU A 229 2.98 -0.07 -6.70
C LEU A 229 1.66 -0.13 -5.93
N ILE A 230 1.66 -0.75 -4.76
CA ILE A 230 0.48 -0.86 -3.90
C ILE A 230 -0.10 0.53 -3.59
N LEU A 231 0.75 1.47 -3.19
CA LEU A 231 0.33 2.83 -2.85
C LEU A 231 -0.16 3.62 -4.07
N ARG A 232 0.47 3.46 -5.24
CA ARG A 232 -0.01 4.05 -6.50
C ARG A 232 -1.37 3.51 -6.93
N LEU A 233 -1.67 2.26 -6.59
CA LEU A 233 -2.98 1.62 -6.78
C LEU A 233 -3.98 1.91 -5.64
N ARG A 234 -3.65 2.81 -4.72
CA ARG A 234 -4.45 3.14 -3.52
C ARG A 234 -4.70 1.94 -2.62
N GLY A 235 -3.78 0.99 -2.64
CA GLY A 235 -3.70 -0.09 -1.68
C GLY A 235 -2.84 0.30 -0.48
N ASN A 236 -2.89 -0.53 0.57
CA ASN A 236 -2.17 -0.30 1.82
C ASN A 236 -1.67 -1.59 2.49
N PHE A 237 -1.75 -2.74 1.81
CA PHE A 237 -1.55 -4.04 2.46
C PHE A 237 -0.73 -5.00 1.60
N LEU A 238 0.16 -5.76 2.23
CA LEU A 238 0.93 -6.81 1.58
C LEU A 238 1.01 -8.07 2.45
N TRP A 239 0.72 -9.23 1.85
CA TRP A 239 1.29 -10.52 2.23
C TRP A 239 2.50 -10.77 1.35
N PRO A 240 3.73 -10.74 1.91
CA PRO A 240 4.95 -10.94 1.14
C PRO A 240 5.08 -12.38 0.63
N ALA A 241 6.02 -12.57 -0.28
CA ALA A 241 6.36 -13.89 -0.78
C ALA A 241 6.80 -14.82 0.36
N MET A 242 6.35 -16.07 0.30
CA MET A 242 6.65 -17.15 1.24
C MET A 242 7.52 -18.23 0.55
N TRP A 243 7.67 -19.38 1.10
CA TRP A 243 8.41 -20.55 0.61
C TRP A 243 9.93 -20.38 0.56
N CYS A 244 10.49 -19.65 -0.41
CA CYS A 244 11.92 -19.53 -0.57
C CYS A 244 12.53 -18.48 0.35
N TRP A 245 11.75 -17.51 0.80
CA TRP A 245 12.19 -16.32 1.51
C TRP A 245 11.60 -16.19 2.89
N THR A 246 12.30 -15.40 3.71
CA THR A 246 11.82 -15.02 5.05
C THR A 246 11.80 -13.51 5.13
N PHE A 247 10.62 -12.92 4.92
CA PHE A 247 10.44 -11.47 4.82
C PHE A 247 11.16 -10.69 5.92
N TYR A 248 11.03 -11.15 7.17
CA TYR A 248 11.62 -10.45 8.31
C TYR A 248 13.07 -10.85 8.61
N ALA A 249 13.50 -12.09 8.31
CA ALA A 249 14.80 -12.59 8.72
C ALA A 249 15.86 -12.45 7.63
N ASP A 250 15.50 -12.51 6.35
CA ASP A 250 16.46 -12.35 5.25
C ASP A 250 16.89 -10.90 5.08
N ASP A 251 15.99 -9.95 5.34
CA ASP A 251 16.30 -8.52 5.38
C ASP A 251 15.43 -7.81 6.43
N PRO A 252 15.99 -7.44 7.60
CA PRO A 252 15.27 -6.75 8.65
C PRO A 252 14.74 -5.35 8.26
N LEU A 253 15.23 -4.77 7.16
CA LEU A 253 14.74 -3.49 6.66
C LEU A 253 13.40 -3.61 5.93
N ASN A 254 12.97 -4.81 5.54
CA ASN A 254 11.73 -5.02 4.81
C ASN A 254 10.51 -4.43 5.54
N SER A 255 10.30 -4.80 6.80
CA SER A 255 9.17 -4.30 7.59
C SER A 255 9.29 -2.81 7.90
N LYS A 256 10.51 -2.34 8.18
CA LYS A 256 10.78 -0.93 8.42
C LYS A 256 10.44 -0.07 7.21
N VAL A 257 10.87 -0.46 6.02
CA VAL A 257 10.56 0.27 4.77
C VAL A 257 9.06 0.22 4.48
N GLY A 258 8.39 -0.92 4.73
CA GLY A 258 6.94 -1.03 4.61
C GLY A 258 6.21 -0.03 5.50
N ASP A 259 6.56 0.02 6.78
CA ASP A 259 5.98 0.95 7.74
C ASP A 259 6.29 2.41 7.38
N GLU A 260 7.54 2.75 7.05
CA GLU A 260 7.93 4.09 6.63
C GLU A 260 7.16 4.57 5.41
N MET A 261 6.93 3.70 4.43
CA MET A 261 6.15 4.01 3.23
C MET A 261 4.64 4.04 3.47
N GLY A 262 4.14 3.39 4.53
CA GLY A 262 2.72 3.35 4.86
C GLY A 262 2.00 2.08 4.41
N VAL A 263 2.72 0.98 4.21
CA VAL A 263 2.13 -0.31 3.86
C VAL A 263 2.09 -1.22 5.08
N VAL A 264 0.90 -1.75 5.35
CA VAL A 264 0.63 -2.72 6.41
C VAL A 264 1.10 -4.10 5.96
N ILE A 265 1.86 -4.78 6.79
CA ILE A 265 2.35 -6.12 6.51
C ILE A 265 1.54 -7.16 7.28
N SER A 266 1.31 -8.30 6.67
CA SER A 266 0.85 -9.51 7.34
C SER A 266 1.57 -10.72 6.77
N THR A 267 1.36 -11.88 7.35
CA THR A 267 1.91 -13.14 6.86
C THR A 267 0.80 -14.10 6.46
N SER A 268 1.09 -15.04 5.57
CA SER A 268 0.07 -15.91 5.01
C SER A 268 -0.43 -16.99 5.99
N HIS A 269 -1.36 -17.80 5.52
CA HIS A 269 -2.15 -18.79 6.28
C HIS A 269 -1.34 -19.82 7.09
N HIS A 270 -0.08 -20.12 6.74
CA HIS A 270 0.77 -21.04 7.49
C HIS A 270 1.99 -20.38 8.13
N GLU A 271 1.97 -19.06 8.20
CA GLU A 271 3.05 -18.24 8.74
C GLU A 271 2.54 -17.38 9.93
N PRO A 272 2.06 -18.01 11.01
CA PRO A 272 1.47 -17.28 12.12
C PRO A 272 2.48 -16.45 12.90
N MET A 273 1.98 -15.41 13.59
CA MET A 273 2.72 -14.62 14.57
C MET A 273 3.91 -13.86 13.96
N ALA A 274 3.74 -13.33 12.76
CA ALA A 274 4.78 -12.61 12.00
C ALA A 274 6.08 -13.43 11.83
N ARG A 275 5.94 -14.75 11.63
CA ARG A 275 7.06 -15.68 11.41
C ARG A 275 6.88 -16.42 10.11
N ASN A 276 7.93 -16.44 9.30
CA ASN A 276 7.91 -17.23 8.09
C ASN A 276 8.25 -18.70 8.41
N HIS A 277 7.49 -19.65 7.87
CA HIS A 277 7.72 -21.07 8.11
C HIS A 277 9.14 -21.53 7.70
N GLN A 278 9.74 -20.88 6.70
CA GLN A 278 11.13 -21.12 6.31
C GLN A 278 12.14 -20.81 7.42
N GLU A 279 11.86 -19.89 8.34
CA GLU A 279 12.72 -19.66 9.51
C GLU A 279 12.79 -20.92 10.37
N TRP A 280 11.63 -21.55 10.63
CA TRP A 280 11.60 -22.82 11.35
C TRP A 280 12.32 -23.93 10.60
N SER A 281 12.07 -24.06 9.30
CA SER A 281 12.66 -25.10 8.47
C SER A 281 14.18 -25.00 8.41
N ARG A 282 14.74 -23.80 8.34
CA ARG A 282 16.20 -23.55 8.34
C ARG A 282 16.85 -23.92 9.69
N HIS A 283 16.12 -23.79 10.79
CA HIS A 283 16.58 -24.05 12.15
C HIS A 283 15.95 -25.32 12.77
N ARG A 284 15.41 -26.22 11.96
CA ARG A 284 14.70 -27.42 12.42
C ARG A 284 15.49 -28.29 13.40
N LYS A 285 16.79 -28.39 13.23
CA LYS A 285 17.67 -29.16 14.15
C LYS A 285 17.72 -28.56 15.57
N GLU A 286 17.59 -27.26 15.66
CA GLU A 286 17.59 -26.50 16.91
C GLU A 286 16.20 -26.44 17.53
N TYR A 287 15.19 -26.13 16.70
CA TYR A 287 13.81 -25.94 17.16
C TYR A 287 13.01 -27.24 17.35
N GLY A 288 13.42 -28.32 16.66
CA GLY A 288 12.71 -29.61 16.70
C GLY A 288 11.45 -29.65 15.84
N ALA A 289 10.49 -30.49 16.23
CA ALA A 289 9.28 -30.72 15.46
C ALA A 289 8.32 -29.53 15.51
N TRP A 290 7.71 -29.19 14.34
CA TRP A 290 6.60 -28.24 14.24
C TRP A 290 5.30 -28.93 14.70
N ASN A 291 5.22 -29.20 15.99
CA ASN A 291 4.09 -29.90 16.61
C ASN A 291 3.78 -29.30 17.98
N TYR A 292 2.65 -28.58 18.06
CA TYR A 292 2.29 -27.84 19.25
C TYR A 292 1.97 -28.74 20.48
N VAL A 293 1.60 -30.00 20.27
CA VAL A 293 1.34 -30.92 21.38
C VAL A 293 2.64 -31.30 22.10
N THR A 294 3.69 -31.56 21.34
CA THR A 294 4.98 -32.06 21.87
C THR A 294 6.05 -30.98 22.06
N ASN A 295 5.90 -29.83 21.40
CA ASN A 295 6.93 -28.78 21.34
C ASN A 295 6.38 -27.35 21.61
N GLN A 296 5.31 -27.24 22.39
CA GLN A 296 4.64 -25.97 22.67
C GLN A 296 5.60 -24.87 23.14
N LYS A 297 6.51 -25.18 24.08
CA LYS A 297 7.41 -24.18 24.70
C LYS A 297 8.29 -23.46 23.63
N ILE A 298 8.87 -24.21 22.72
CA ILE A 298 9.76 -23.65 21.67
C ILE A 298 8.93 -22.89 20.62
N ILE A 299 7.74 -23.41 20.28
CA ILE A 299 6.84 -22.73 19.34
C ILE A 299 6.34 -21.42 19.95
N ASP A 300 5.95 -21.39 21.23
CA ASP A 300 5.53 -20.16 21.91
C ASP A 300 6.67 -19.12 21.97
N GLN A 301 7.92 -19.57 22.18
CA GLN A 301 9.10 -18.69 22.12
C GLN A 301 9.28 -18.15 20.70
N PHE A 302 9.22 -18.99 19.69
CA PHE A 302 9.30 -18.61 18.29
C PHE A 302 8.24 -17.56 17.92
N PHE A 303 7.00 -17.74 18.34
CA PHE A 303 5.92 -16.78 18.18
C PHE A 303 6.18 -15.46 18.91
N SER A 304 6.67 -15.52 20.14
CA SER A 304 7.07 -14.33 20.92
C SER A 304 8.07 -13.45 20.16
N GLU A 305 9.11 -14.06 19.61
CA GLU A 305 10.14 -13.35 18.85
C GLU A 305 9.57 -12.67 17.61
N GLY A 306 8.61 -13.31 16.93
CA GLY A 306 7.91 -12.69 15.78
C GLY A 306 7.16 -11.42 16.19
N ILE A 307 6.40 -11.47 17.28
CA ILE A 307 5.64 -10.29 17.74
C ILE A 307 6.57 -9.16 18.19
N ARG A 308 7.70 -9.46 18.85
CA ARG A 308 8.65 -8.44 19.29
C ARG A 308 9.22 -7.63 18.13
N ARG A 309 9.47 -8.24 16.97
CA ARG A 309 10.06 -7.56 15.81
C ARG A 309 9.07 -6.71 15.02
N MET A 310 7.75 -6.94 15.20
CA MET A 310 6.71 -6.19 14.49
C MET A 310 5.90 -5.23 15.37
N LYS A 311 6.09 -5.25 16.70
CA LYS A 311 5.23 -4.52 17.64
C LYS A 311 5.22 -3.00 17.48
N ASP A 312 6.26 -2.45 16.85
CA ASP A 312 6.44 -1.00 16.64
C ASP A 312 6.10 -0.58 15.18
N THR A 313 5.59 -1.51 14.35
CA THR A 313 5.15 -1.28 12.97
C THR A 313 3.64 -1.50 12.84
N GLU A 314 3.05 -1.01 11.74
CA GLU A 314 1.62 -1.21 11.46
C GLU A 314 1.43 -2.54 10.73
N ASP A 315 1.10 -3.59 11.48
CA ASP A 315 0.96 -4.94 10.96
C ASP A 315 -0.40 -5.56 11.32
N VAL A 316 -0.81 -6.58 10.56
CA VAL A 316 -1.93 -7.48 10.89
C VAL A 316 -1.35 -8.86 11.20
N VAL A 317 -1.54 -9.34 12.42
CA VAL A 317 -0.96 -10.61 12.88
C VAL A 317 -1.81 -11.78 12.41
N THR A 318 -1.25 -12.68 11.61
CA THR A 318 -1.88 -13.96 11.32
C THR A 318 -1.84 -14.85 12.54
N ILE A 319 -3.00 -15.34 12.96
CA ILE A 319 -3.15 -16.29 14.08
C ILE A 319 -3.65 -17.65 13.61
N GLY A 320 -3.66 -18.62 14.50
CA GLY A 320 -3.88 -20.02 14.20
C GLY A 320 -2.56 -20.74 13.91
N MET A 321 -2.64 -21.96 13.45
CA MET A 321 -1.48 -22.77 13.08
C MET A 321 -1.95 -23.86 12.14
N ARG A 322 -1.15 -24.16 11.12
CA ARG A 322 -1.26 -25.36 10.28
C ARG A 322 -0.12 -26.32 10.59
N GLY A 323 -0.17 -27.49 10.03
CA GLY A 323 0.89 -28.48 10.16
C GLY A 323 2.15 -28.09 9.41
N ASP A 324 3.15 -28.91 9.53
CA ASP A 324 4.46 -28.72 8.89
C ASP A 324 4.33 -28.77 7.36
N GLY A 325 5.04 -27.88 6.67
CA GLY A 325 5.06 -27.86 5.22
C GLY A 325 3.70 -27.53 4.56
N ASP A 326 2.89 -26.66 5.17
CA ASP A 326 1.58 -26.26 4.66
C ASP A 326 0.54 -27.40 4.63
N GLY A 327 0.73 -28.41 5.47
CA GLY A 327 -0.20 -29.53 5.66
C GLY A 327 -1.16 -29.34 6.84
N PRO A 328 -2.10 -30.27 7.06
CA PRO A 328 -2.94 -30.31 8.25
C PRO A 328 -2.13 -30.63 9.51
N MET A 329 -2.56 -30.10 10.67
CA MET A 329 -1.92 -30.44 11.96
C MET A 329 -2.20 -31.85 12.44
N SER A 330 -3.33 -32.44 12.04
CA SER A 330 -3.81 -33.76 12.43
C SER A 330 -4.69 -34.33 11.31
N GLU A 331 -4.94 -35.64 11.34
CA GLU A 331 -5.85 -36.30 10.39
C GLU A 331 -7.29 -35.75 10.49
N ASP A 332 -7.74 -35.48 11.71
CA ASP A 332 -9.01 -34.81 12.00
C ASP A 332 -8.79 -33.39 12.55
N ALA A 333 -9.72 -32.48 12.24
CA ALA A 333 -9.68 -31.12 12.77
C ALA A 333 -9.87 -31.11 14.30
N ASP A 334 -8.76 -31.06 15.05
CA ASP A 334 -8.76 -30.94 16.52
C ASP A 334 -9.04 -29.49 16.94
N THR A 335 -10.33 -29.15 17.08
CA THR A 335 -10.79 -27.81 17.45
C THR A 335 -10.24 -27.37 18.81
N LYS A 336 -10.11 -28.28 19.79
CA LYS A 336 -9.59 -27.95 21.13
C LYS A 336 -8.11 -27.57 21.08
N LEU A 337 -7.33 -28.25 20.26
CA LEU A 337 -5.93 -27.93 20.05
C LEU A 337 -5.80 -26.53 19.43
N LEU A 338 -6.54 -26.26 18.37
CA LEU A 338 -6.47 -24.97 17.67
C LEU A 338 -6.97 -23.81 18.55
N GLU A 339 -8.05 -23.99 19.34
CA GLU A 339 -8.50 -23.01 20.34
C GLU A 339 -7.41 -22.71 21.38
N ARG A 340 -6.70 -23.75 21.85
CA ARG A 340 -5.58 -23.58 22.80
C ARG A 340 -4.45 -22.77 22.17
N ILE A 341 -4.10 -23.04 20.92
CA ILE A 341 -3.08 -22.33 20.16
C ILE A 341 -3.46 -20.86 20.04
N ILE A 342 -4.64 -20.55 19.51
CA ILE A 342 -5.13 -19.17 19.32
C ILE A 342 -5.15 -18.42 20.66
N ARG A 343 -5.64 -19.04 21.72
CA ARG A 343 -5.64 -18.43 23.06
C ARG A 343 -4.24 -18.08 23.56
N ASN A 344 -3.26 -18.95 23.32
CA ASN A 344 -1.87 -18.70 23.71
C ASN A 344 -1.21 -17.65 22.83
N GLN A 345 -1.47 -17.66 21.51
CA GLN A 345 -1.01 -16.62 20.59
C GLN A 345 -1.52 -15.24 21.03
N ARG A 346 -2.80 -15.10 21.36
CA ARG A 346 -3.35 -13.83 21.86
C ARG A 346 -2.73 -13.38 23.19
N LYS A 347 -2.40 -14.31 24.09
CA LYS A 347 -1.63 -13.98 25.30
C LYS A 347 -0.22 -13.50 24.99
N ILE A 348 0.44 -14.11 24.01
CA ILE A 348 1.76 -13.69 23.54
C ILE A 348 1.67 -12.29 22.94
N ILE A 349 0.69 -12.03 22.07
CA ILE A 349 0.45 -10.71 21.49
C ILE A 349 0.33 -9.66 22.59
N ALA A 350 -0.58 -9.86 23.54
CA ALA A 350 -0.79 -8.91 24.63
C ALA A 350 0.47 -8.68 25.48
N ARG A 351 1.22 -9.74 25.78
CA ARG A 351 2.45 -9.65 26.58
C ARG A 351 3.54 -8.87 25.85
N GLU A 352 3.79 -9.17 24.59
CA GLU A 352 4.92 -8.59 23.84
C GLU A 352 4.62 -7.16 23.36
N THR A 353 3.36 -6.84 23.06
CA THR A 353 2.95 -5.48 22.66
C THR A 353 2.69 -4.57 23.86
N GLY A 354 2.42 -5.14 25.04
CA GLY A 354 2.02 -4.38 26.24
C GLY A 354 0.59 -3.80 26.16
N ARG A 355 -0.23 -4.27 25.21
CA ARG A 355 -1.62 -3.85 24.98
C ARG A 355 -2.54 -5.07 24.99
N PRO A 356 -3.86 -4.92 25.28
CA PRO A 356 -4.83 -5.98 25.06
C PRO A 356 -4.74 -6.55 23.63
N ALA A 357 -4.95 -7.87 23.48
CA ALA A 357 -4.78 -8.52 22.19
C ALA A 357 -5.73 -7.97 21.11
N GLU A 358 -6.92 -7.56 21.49
CA GLU A 358 -7.96 -6.95 20.65
C GLU A 358 -7.56 -5.58 20.05
N GLU A 359 -6.57 -4.91 20.61
CA GLU A 359 -6.03 -3.67 20.07
C GLU A 359 -4.97 -3.90 18.97
N THR A 360 -4.50 -5.14 18.82
CA THR A 360 -3.60 -5.53 17.73
C THR A 360 -4.42 -6.21 16.65
N PRO A 361 -4.47 -5.67 15.40
CA PRO A 361 -5.20 -6.30 14.32
C PRO A 361 -4.74 -7.74 14.07
N GLN A 362 -5.67 -8.65 13.96
CA GLN A 362 -5.41 -10.08 13.77
C GLN A 362 -6.23 -10.63 12.62
N VAL A 363 -5.69 -11.62 11.92
CA VAL A 363 -6.39 -12.35 10.86
C VAL A 363 -6.27 -13.86 11.05
N TRP A 364 -7.36 -14.56 10.82
CA TRP A 364 -7.40 -16.02 10.75
C TRP A 364 -7.83 -16.46 9.35
N ALA A 365 -6.90 -17.04 8.58
CA ALA A 365 -7.14 -17.44 7.21
C ALA A 365 -7.86 -18.80 7.15
N LEU A 366 -9.08 -18.81 6.62
CA LEU A 366 -9.88 -20.04 6.39
C LEU A 366 -9.44 -20.70 5.08
N TYR A 367 -8.28 -21.36 5.08
CA TYR A 367 -7.69 -22.00 3.92
C TYR A 367 -7.63 -23.52 4.08
N LYS A 368 -8.02 -24.26 3.03
CA LYS A 368 -8.05 -25.75 3.01
C LYS A 368 -8.77 -26.33 4.24
N GLU A 369 -8.12 -27.25 4.96
CA GLU A 369 -8.65 -27.92 6.14
C GLU A 369 -9.00 -26.96 7.30
N VAL A 370 -8.54 -25.71 7.27
CA VAL A 370 -8.93 -24.73 8.29
C VAL A 370 -10.43 -24.43 8.23
N GLN A 371 -11.07 -24.60 7.07
CA GLN A 371 -12.53 -24.50 6.94
C GLN A 371 -13.24 -25.59 7.76
N ASP A 372 -12.68 -26.82 7.83
CA ASP A 372 -13.25 -27.91 8.62
C ASP A 372 -13.33 -27.60 10.12
N TYR A 373 -12.33 -26.84 10.64
CA TYR A 373 -12.40 -26.37 12.02
C TYR A 373 -13.57 -25.40 12.23
N TYR A 374 -13.79 -24.48 11.28
CA TYR A 374 -14.92 -23.56 11.31
C TYR A 374 -16.26 -24.29 11.21
N ASP A 375 -16.38 -25.27 10.34
CA ASP A 375 -17.58 -26.08 10.13
C ASP A 375 -17.88 -26.97 11.34
N LYS A 376 -16.84 -27.44 12.06
CA LYS A 376 -16.95 -28.15 13.34
C LYS A 376 -17.27 -27.21 14.52
N GLY A 377 -17.53 -25.92 14.29
CA GLY A 377 -18.00 -24.97 15.28
C GLY A 377 -16.91 -24.13 15.99
N LEU A 378 -15.63 -24.25 15.60
CA LEU A 378 -14.62 -23.36 16.14
C LEU A 378 -14.90 -21.92 15.68
N ARG A 379 -14.80 -20.97 16.61
CA ARG A 379 -14.94 -19.54 16.35
C ARG A 379 -13.78 -18.79 16.98
N VAL A 380 -13.30 -17.77 16.29
CA VAL A 380 -12.37 -16.77 16.84
C VAL A 380 -13.17 -15.62 17.45
N PRO A 381 -12.58 -14.81 18.34
CA PRO A 381 -13.20 -13.58 18.82
C PRO A 381 -13.60 -12.62 17.68
N ASP A 382 -14.63 -11.80 17.92
CA ASP A 382 -15.22 -10.89 16.91
C ASP A 382 -14.24 -9.81 16.41
N ASP A 383 -13.17 -9.54 17.16
CA ASP A 383 -12.09 -8.62 16.78
C ASP A 383 -11.11 -9.20 15.76
N VAL A 384 -11.22 -10.49 15.43
CA VAL A 384 -10.33 -11.19 14.47
C VAL A 384 -10.97 -11.18 13.09
N ILE A 385 -10.21 -10.70 12.10
CA ILE A 385 -10.58 -10.71 10.68
C ILE A 385 -10.55 -12.16 10.15
N MET A 386 -11.58 -12.56 9.42
CA MET A 386 -11.66 -13.87 8.73
C MET A 386 -11.60 -13.68 7.23
#